data_4af96c2c7d4711715181e8e5a2bc3583
#
_entry.id   4af96c2c7d4711715181e8e5a2bc3583
#
_cell.length_a   1.000
_cell.length_b   1.000
_cell.length_c   1.000
_cell.angle_alpha   90.00
_cell.angle_beta   90.00
_cell.angle_gamma   90.00
#
_symmetry.space_group_name_H-M   'P 1'
#
loop_
_entity.id
_entity.type
_entity.pdbx_description
1 polymer ?
#
loop_
_entity_poly.entity_id
_entity_poly.type
_entity_poly.pdbx_seq_one_letter_code
_entity_poly.pdbx_strand_id
1 'polypeptide(L)'
;MGKVNFSDQDLAKSAIKYRQQLLMMAVIGMEETLKYMTLRPGVRYKEVVGELTGDIEIGPYSETRVDDSDMNISKRELETYLGSVVKNFSPNSVYQSLWGSSITKGEALKDTEITKLVLGYLMKKISESLNKNVWGAKRVEGGSKTSELFDGFDTIAAKEIASKTLSTDLKNLYVFDSAVDKTNAVDALKTFYRNSSDVLRGEKTNLWIPYDVYDAYVDDYQSTVGATPYNKEFEKTFLEGSNNNCTLVPMSNKAGSKYIQLSTQSNMLIGVDQQSDLEQITVEKHAAFTLQFIATMFFGCQYESINKEKLLVGQLI
;
A
#
# COMPACT_ATOMS: atom_id res chain seq x y z
N MET A 1 -33.25 -17.84 -30.23
CA MET A 1 -32.33 -17.14 -29.32
C MET A 1 -32.82 -17.35 -27.90
N GLY A 2 -32.19 -18.23 -27.16
CA GLY A 2 -32.53 -18.46 -25.77
C GLY A 2 -32.20 -17.21 -24.95
N LYS A 3 -33.22 -16.64 -24.30
CA LYS A 3 -33.00 -15.58 -23.31
C LYS A 3 -32.34 -16.23 -22.09
N VAL A 4 -31.10 -15.90 -21.82
CA VAL A 4 -30.45 -16.24 -20.57
C VAL A 4 -31.07 -15.32 -19.51
N ASN A 5 -31.97 -15.86 -18.70
CA ASN A 5 -32.53 -15.17 -17.55
C ASN A 5 -31.60 -15.35 -16.38
N PHE A 6 -30.81 -14.33 -16.05
CA PHE A 6 -30.23 -14.26 -14.71
C PHE A 6 -31.33 -13.95 -13.72
N SER A 7 -31.50 -14.78 -12.74
CA SER A 7 -32.28 -14.38 -11.60
C SER A 7 -31.41 -13.50 -10.71
N ASP A 8 -31.96 -12.35 -10.29
CA ASP A 8 -31.33 -11.44 -9.33
C ASP A 8 -30.89 -12.20 -8.06
N GLN A 9 -31.59 -13.31 -7.77
CA GLN A 9 -31.32 -14.20 -6.65
C GLN A 9 -30.02 -15.02 -6.82
N ASP A 10 -29.61 -15.37 -8.04
CA ASP A 10 -28.41 -16.16 -8.26
C ASP A 10 -27.15 -15.32 -8.15
N LEU A 11 -27.20 -14.04 -8.56
CA LEU A 11 -26.15 -13.07 -8.34
C LEU A 11 -25.97 -12.76 -6.84
N ALA A 12 -27.07 -12.54 -6.13
CA ALA A 12 -27.04 -12.31 -4.70
C ALA A 12 -26.51 -13.52 -3.92
N LYS A 13 -26.97 -14.75 -4.26
CA LYS A 13 -26.46 -15.99 -3.66
C LYS A 13 -24.97 -16.22 -3.95
N SER A 14 -24.52 -15.91 -5.15
CA SER A 14 -23.09 -16.03 -5.53
C SER A 14 -22.25 -15.00 -4.81
N ALA A 15 -22.71 -13.76 -4.67
CA ALA A 15 -22.03 -12.74 -3.88
C ALA A 15 -21.86 -13.17 -2.42
N ILE A 16 -22.90 -13.75 -1.82
CA ILE A 16 -22.85 -14.31 -0.47
C ILE A 16 -21.90 -15.51 -0.39
N LYS A 17 -21.96 -16.44 -1.33
CA LYS A 17 -21.14 -17.66 -1.33
C LYS A 17 -19.66 -17.40 -1.49
N TYR A 18 -19.28 -16.43 -2.31
CA TYR A 18 -17.89 -16.12 -2.64
C TYR A 18 -17.34 -14.89 -1.93
N ARG A 19 -18.06 -14.33 -0.99
CA ARG A 19 -17.75 -13.06 -0.30
C ARG A 19 -16.32 -12.96 0.19
N GLN A 20 -15.85 -13.92 0.97
CA GLN A 20 -14.47 -13.90 1.48
C GLN A 20 -13.44 -13.88 0.34
N GLN A 21 -13.66 -14.68 -0.69
CA GLN A 21 -12.76 -14.71 -1.85
C GLN A 21 -12.78 -13.39 -2.61
N LEU A 22 -13.94 -12.76 -2.74
CA LEU A 22 -14.07 -11.46 -3.42
C LEU A 22 -13.41 -10.33 -2.63
N LEU A 23 -13.58 -10.29 -1.32
CA LEU A 23 -12.89 -9.31 -0.46
C LEU A 23 -11.38 -9.50 -0.50
N MET A 24 -10.91 -10.76 -0.46
CA MET A 24 -9.48 -11.04 -0.65
C MET A 24 -8.98 -10.58 -2.01
N MET A 25 -9.78 -10.69 -3.08
CA MET A 25 -9.40 -10.20 -4.40
C MET A 25 -9.17 -8.68 -4.44
N ALA A 26 -9.92 -7.90 -3.66
CA ALA A 26 -9.69 -6.46 -3.57
C ALA A 26 -8.33 -6.13 -2.93
N VAL A 27 -7.90 -6.93 -1.99
CA VAL A 27 -6.59 -6.78 -1.32
C VAL A 27 -5.47 -7.39 -2.17
N ILE A 28 -5.66 -8.60 -2.69
CA ILE A 28 -4.67 -9.29 -3.54
C ILE A 28 -4.35 -8.48 -4.82
N GLY A 29 -5.32 -7.74 -5.38
CA GLY A 29 -5.06 -6.88 -6.53
C GLY A 29 -4.11 -5.71 -6.26
N MET A 30 -3.72 -5.48 -5.00
CA MET A 30 -2.62 -4.59 -4.59
C MET A 30 -1.29 -5.33 -4.41
N GLU A 31 -1.10 -6.47 -5.08
CA GLU A 31 0.02 -7.39 -4.88
C GLU A 31 1.39 -6.71 -4.96
N GLU A 32 1.58 -5.81 -5.91
CA GLU A 32 2.84 -5.05 -6.04
C GLU A 32 3.16 -4.23 -4.79
N THR A 33 2.15 -3.59 -4.19
CA THR A 33 2.32 -2.78 -2.99
C THR A 33 2.46 -3.67 -1.76
N LEU A 34 1.60 -4.69 -1.63
CA LEU A 34 1.59 -5.60 -0.48
C LEU A 34 2.85 -6.48 -0.39
N LYS A 35 3.53 -6.72 -1.50
CA LYS A 35 4.82 -7.43 -1.50
C LYS A 35 5.86 -6.77 -0.61
N TYR A 36 5.79 -5.45 -0.48
CA TYR A 36 6.76 -4.64 0.26
C TYR A 36 6.19 -4.00 1.52
N MET A 37 4.97 -4.33 1.91
CA MET A 37 4.28 -3.79 3.09
C MET A 37 3.66 -4.91 3.91
N THR A 38 3.28 -4.63 5.14
CA THR A 38 2.65 -5.61 6.03
C THR A 38 1.15 -5.39 6.10
N LEU A 39 0.39 -6.41 5.73
CA LEU A 39 -1.06 -6.42 5.86
C LEU A 39 -1.45 -6.77 7.30
N ARG A 40 -2.30 -5.95 7.92
CA ARG A 40 -2.95 -6.19 9.22
C ARG A 40 -4.43 -6.47 8.98
N PRO A 41 -4.86 -7.74 8.99
CA PRO A 41 -6.26 -8.10 8.85
C PRO A 41 -7.03 -7.92 10.16
N GLY A 42 -8.33 -7.66 10.08
CA GLY A 42 -9.20 -7.59 11.25
C GLY A 42 -9.19 -6.25 11.98
N VAL A 43 -8.61 -5.21 11.40
CA VAL A 43 -8.59 -3.88 12.01
C VAL A 43 -9.88 -3.13 11.69
N ARG A 44 -10.70 -2.87 12.71
CA ARG A 44 -11.91 -2.04 12.64
C ARG A 44 -11.70 -0.75 13.40
N TYR A 45 -11.86 0.37 12.73
CA TYR A 45 -11.69 1.71 13.25
C TYR A 45 -10.28 2.01 13.73
N LYS A 46 -9.81 1.43 14.83
CA LYS A 46 -8.51 1.75 15.44
C LYS A 46 -7.86 0.52 16.06
N GLU A 47 -6.60 0.32 15.74
CA GLU A 47 -5.71 -0.61 16.43
C GLU A 47 -4.51 0.17 16.97
N VAL A 48 -4.17 -0.04 18.23
CA VAL A 48 -2.96 0.55 18.78
C VAL A 48 -1.78 -0.29 18.33
N VAL A 49 -0.94 0.32 17.52
CA VAL A 49 0.37 -0.20 17.14
C VAL A 49 1.41 0.60 17.91
N GLY A 50 2.35 -0.07 18.52
CA GLY A 50 3.28 0.62 19.40
C GLY A 50 4.62 -0.04 19.45
N GLU A 51 5.62 0.76 19.73
CA GLU A 51 6.98 0.32 19.93
C GLU A 51 7.38 0.60 21.39
N LEU A 52 8.01 -0.39 22.00
CA LEU A 52 8.71 -0.20 23.25
C LEU A 52 10.11 0.33 22.94
N THR A 53 10.37 1.58 23.29
CA THR A 53 11.68 2.22 23.13
C THR A 53 12.31 2.44 24.51
N GLY A 54 13.59 2.17 24.63
CA GLY A 54 14.36 2.39 25.83
C GLY A 54 15.68 1.64 25.78
N ASP A 55 16.67 2.17 26.44
CA ASP A 55 17.98 1.55 26.58
C ASP A 55 18.06 0.86 27.95
N ILE A 56 18.51 -0.41 27.95
CA ILE A 56 18.81 -1.14 29.18
C ILE A 56 20.31 -1.36 29.23
N GLU A 57 20.95 -0.83 30.24
CA GLU A 57 22.39 -1.01 30.42
C GLU A 57 22.70 -2.19 31.35
N ILE A 58 23.46 -3.17 30.81
CA ILE A 58 24.06 -4.22 31.61
C ILE A 58 25.47 -3.77 31.98
N GLY A 59 25.74 -3.61 33.30
CA GLY A 59 27.07 -3.30 33.79
C GLY A 59 27.65 -4.41 34.67
N PRO A 60 28.88 -4.23 35.18
CA PRO A 60 29.48 -5.16 36.13
C PRO A 60 28.56 -5.44 37.30
N TYR A 61 28.62 -6.65 37.81
CA TYR A 61 27.82 -7.05 38.97
C TYR A 61 27.98 -6.09 40.15
N SER A 62 26.88 -5.62 40.70
CA SER A 62 26.79 -4.82 41.91
C SER A 62 25.47 -5.11 42.62
N GLU A 63 25.49 -5.31 43.90
CA GLU A 63 24.29 -5.57 44.73
C GLU A 63 23.36 -4.34 44.83
N THR A 64 23.87 -3.15 44.51
CA THR A 64 23.15 -1.89 44.65
C THR A 64 22.82 -1.21 43.30
N ARG A 65 23.11 -1.88 42.19
CA ARG A 65 22.89 -1.28 40.88
C ARG A 65 21.40 -1.27 40.53
N VAL A 66 20.89 -0.10 40.28
CA VAL A 66 19.57 0.13 39.69
C VAL A 66 19.83 0.77 38.31
N ASP A 67 19.18 0.27 37.29
CA ASP A 67 19.17 0.90 35.98
C ASP A 67 17.99 1.89 35.96
N ASP A 68 18.31 3.18 35.93
CA ASP A 68 17.33 4.28 35.90
C ASP A 68 16.97 4.67 34.42
N SER A 69 17.30 3.85 33.43
CA SER A 69 16.95 4.13 32.07
C SER A 69 15.45 4.11 31.85
N ASP A 70 14.95 5.14 31.17
CA ASP A 70 13.53 5.30 30.90
C ASP A 70 13.09 4.37 29.76
N MET A 71 12.12 3.52 30.03
CA MET A 71 11.41 2.76 29.01
C MET A 71 10.16 3.54 28.57
N ASN A 72 10.14 3.96 27.32
CA ASN A 72 9.01 4.68 26.74
C ASN A 72 8.21 3.78 25.80
N ILE A 73 6.89 3.80 25.96
CA ILE A 73 5.98 3.15 25.01
C ILE A 73 5.47 4.22 24.05
N SER A 74 5.98 4.20 22.84
CA SER A 74 5.45 5.02 21.76
C SER A 74 4.19 4.35 21.21
N LYS A 75 3.03 4.93 21.43
CA LYS A 75 1.75 4.44 20.93
C LYS A 75 1.38 5.18 19.67
N ARG A 76 1.15 4.45 18.58
CA ARG A 76 0.56 4.95 17.36
C ARG A 76 -0.77 4.24 17.12
N GLU A 77 -1.67 4.88 16.40
CA GLU A 77 -2.97 4.30 16.07
C GLU A 77 -3.03 4.03 14.57
N LEU A 78 -3.24 2.78 14.20
CA LEU A 78 -3.63 2.41 12.85
C LEU A 78 -5.14 2.62 12.73
N GLU A 79 -5.53 3.72 12.10
CA GLU A 79 -6.94 4.03 11.85
C GLU A 79 -7.39 3.48 10.51
N THR A 80 -8.50 2.76 10.52
CA THR A 80 -9.17 2.29 9.31
C THR A 80 -10.54 2.94 9.20
N TYR A 81 -10.91 3.28 7.98
CA TYR A 81 -12.17 3.96 7.70
C TYR A 81 -13.04 3.10 6.82
N LEU A 82 -14.33 3.07 7.14
CA LEU A 82 -15.31 2.35 6.34
C LEU A 82 -15.54 3.07 5.01
N GLY A 83 -15.13 2.42 3.92
CA GLY A 83 -15.43 2.84 2.56
C GLY A 83 -16.64 2.10 2.02
N SER A 84 -17.41 2.73 1.16
CA SER A 84 -18.51 2.11 0.45
C SER A 84 -18.43 2.38 -1.04
N VAL A 85 -18.82 1.39 -1.83
CA VAL A 85 -18.94 1.49 -3.28
C VAL A 85 -20.34 1.05 -3.66
N VAL A 86 -21.04 1.90 -4.38
CA VAL A 86 -22.34 1.58 -4.97
C VAL A 86 -22.21 1.76 -6.48
N LYS A 87 -22.38 0.69 -7.25
CA LYS A 87 -22.26 0.72 -8.70
C LYS A 87 -23.43 0.05 -9.38
N ASN A 88 -24.14 0.83 -10.19
CA ASN A 88 -25.20 0.30 -11.04
C ASN A 88 -24.61 -0.25 -12.33
N PHE A 89 -25.04 -1.42 -12.75
CA PHE A 89 -24.62 -2.04 -14.00
C PHE A 89 -25.77 -2.82 -14.65
N SER A 90 -25.72 -2.93 -15.98
CA SER A 90 -26.67 -3.76 -16.72
C SER A 90 -26.00 -5.10 -17.04
N PRO A 91 -26.57 -6.22 -16.63
CA PRO A 91 -26.05 -7.55 -16.97
C PRO A 91 -25.87 -7.75 -18.47
N ASN A 92 -26.82 -7.24 -19.28
CA ASN A 92 -26.78 -7.37 -20.73
C ASN A 92 -25.59 -6.63 -21.38
N SER A 93 -25.21 -5.45 -20.85
CA SER A 93 -24.06 -4.70 -21.38
C SER A 93 -22.72 -5.39 -21.04
N VAL A 94 -22.65 -6.00 -19.88
CA VAL A 94 -21.48 -6.81 -19.48
C VAL A 94 -21.33 -8.04 -20.39
N TYR A 95 -22.45 -8.68 -20.72
CA TYR A 95 -22.45 -9.80 -21.67
C TYR A 95 -21.96 -9.40 -23.06
N GLN A 96 -22.46 -8.31 -23.59
CA GLN A 96 -22.09 -7.87 -24.93
C GLN A 96 -20.63 -7.44 -25.01
N SER A 97 -20.09 -6.83 -23.93
CA SER A 97 -18.71 -6.31 -23.96
C SER A 97 -17.64 -7.37 -23.69
N LEU A 98 -17.90 -8.32 -22.80
CA LEU A 98 -16.92 -9.31 -22.37
C LEU A 98 -17.00 -10.64 -23.15
N TRP A 99 -18.15 -10.97 -23.75
CA TRP A 99 -18.45 -12.32 -24.26
C TRP A 99 -18.97 -12.36 -25.67
N GLY A 100 -19.15 -11.22 -26.31
CA GLY A 100 -19.68 -11.16 -27.68
C GLY A 100 -18.86 -11.94 -28.72
N SER A 101 -17.60 -12.24 -28.43
CA SER A 101 -16.71 -13.02 -29.31
C SER A 101 -16.57 -14.50 -28.91
N SER A 102 -16.96 -14.89 -27.71
CA SER A 102 -16.74 -16.26 -27.18
C SER A 102 -17.96 -17.17 -27.23
N ILE A 103 -19.16 -16.64 -27.51
CA ILE A 103 -20.40 -17.42 -27.56
C ILE A 103 -20.63 -17.90 -28.99
N THR A 104 -19.74 -18.70 -29.54
CA THR A 104 -19.95 -19.33 -30.85
C THR A 104 -20.46 -20.78 -30.74
N LYS A 105 -20.58 -21.35 -29.57
CA LYS A 105 -21.12 -22.71 -29.40
C LYS A 105 -22.10 -22.73 -28.21
N GLY A 106 -23.35 -23.08 -28.51
CA GLY A 106 -24.51 -23.11 -27.66
C GLY A 106 -24.47 -23.99 -26.41
N GLU A 107 -23.39 -23.95 -25.67
CA GLU A 107 -23.35 -24.47 -24.30
C GLU A 107 -23.85 -23.39 -23.35
N ALA A 108 -24.91 -23.74 -22.63
CA ALA A 108 -25.41 -22.90 -21.54
C ALA A 108 -24.29 -22.70 -20.51
N LEU A 109 -23.70 -21.52 -20.53
CA LEU A 109 -22.74 -21.08 -19.52
C LEU A 109 -23.41 -21.23 -18.15
N LYS A 110 -22.81 -21.98 -17.27
CA LYS A 110 -23.29 -22.14 -15.90
C LYS A 110 -23.30 -20.78 -15.23
N ASP A 111 -24.47 -20.30 -14.84
CA ASP A 111 -24.70 -18.97 -14.26
C ASP A 111 -23.71 -18.57 -13.16
N THR A 112 -23.20 -19.54 -12.42
CA THR A 112 -22.29 -19.35 -11.29
C THR A 112 -20.87 -18.83 -11.69
N GLU A 113 -20.36 -19.20 -12.86
CA GLU A 113 -19.00 -18.79 -13.29
C GLU A 113 -18.98 -17.35 -13.78
N ILE A 114 -20.02 -16.93 -14.48
CA ILE A 114 -20.11 -15.57 -15.03
C ILE A 114 -20.28 -14.55 -13.91
N THR A 115 -21.10 -14.86 -12.93
CA THR A 115 -21.30 -14.02 -11.75
C THR A 115 -20.00 -13.79 -11.02
N LYS A 116 -19.21 -14.87 -10.80
CA LYS A 116 -17.91 -14.79 -10.17
C LYS A 116 -16.94 -13.88 -10.94
N LEU A 117 -16.95 -13.95 -12.26
CA LEU A 117 -16.08 -13.14 -13.12
C LEU A 117 -16.47 -11.65 -13.07
N VAL A 118 -17.75 -11.33 -13.12
CA VAL A 118 -18.24 -9.93 -13.04
C VAL A 118 -17.89 -9.33 -11.67
N LEU A 119 -18.18 -10.05 -10.60
CA LEU A 119 -17.85 -9.61 -9.25
C LEU A 119 -16.33 -9.48 -9.06
N GLY A 120 -15.55 -10.43 -9.57
CA GLY A 120 -14.10 -10.37 -9.54
C GLY A 120 -13.54 -9.14 -10.28
N TYR A 121 -14.12 -8.79 -11.43
CA TYR A 121 -13.74 -7.57 -12.15
C TYR A 121 -14.04 -6.30 -11.35
N LEU A 122 -15.21 -6.20 -10.72
CA LEU A 122 -15.57 -5.06 -9.87
C LEU A 122 -14.62 -4.93 -8.68
N MET A 123 -14.30 -6.04 -8.02
CA MET A 123 -13.35 -6.05 -6.91
C MET A 123 -11.94 -5.67 -7.34
N LYS A 124 -11.49 -6.12 -8.53
CA LYS A 124 -10.22 -5.68 -9.10
C LYS A 124 -10.18 -4.16 -9.31
N LYS A 125 -11.28 -3.55 -9.77
CA LYS A 125 -11.36 -2.09 -9.94
C LYS A 125 -11.31 -1.34 -8.61
N ILE A 126 -11.90 -1.88 -7.55
CA ILE A 126 -11.77 -1.32 -6.20
C ILE A 126 -10.31 -1.39 -5.75
N SER A 127 -9.66 -2.54 -5.94
CA SER A 127 -8.25 -2.73 -5.63
C SER A 127 -7.33 -1.74 -6.36
N GLU A 128 -7.50 -1.60 -7.67
CA GLU A 128 -6.74 -0.63 -8.47
C GLU A 128 -6.93 0.80 -7.94
N SER A 129 -8.16 1.16 -7.52
CA SER A 129 -8.45 2.48 -6.96
C SER A 129 -7.80 2.69 -5.59
N LEU A 130 -7.81 1.68 -4.71
CA LEU A 130 -7.13 1.73 -3.42
C LEU A 130 -5.62 1.83 -3.62
N ASN A 131 -5.05 0.96 -4.45
CA ASN A 131 -3.62 0.92 -4.73
C ASN A 131 -3.11 2.27 -5.25
N LYS A 132 -3.84 2.91 -6.16
CA LYS A 132 -3.48 4.22 -6.70
C LYS A 132 -3.37 5.31 -5.62
N ASN A 133 -4.09 5.16 -4.53
CA ASN A 133 -4.23 6.18 -3.49
C ASN A 133 -3.42 5.90 -2.21
N VAL A 134 -2.71 4.77 -2.10
CA VAL A 134 -1.96 4.36 -0.88
C VAL A 134 -0.98 5.45 -0.40
N TRP A 135 -0.39 6.20 -1.31
CA TRP A 135 0.58 7.25 -0.96
C TRP A 135 -0.06 8.60 -0.71
N GLY A 136 -0.82 9.10 -1.66
CA GLY A 136 -1.27 10.49 -1.69
C GLY A 136 -2.70 10.75 -1.20
N ALA A 137 -3.42 9.73 -0.71
CA ALA A 137 -4.77 9.92 -0.17
C ALA A 137 -4.74 10.87 1.04
N LYS A 138 -5.77 11.69 1.16
CA LYS A 138 -5.97 12.61 2.28
C LYS A 138 -7.40 12.49 2.78
N ARG A 139 -7.57 12.07 4.02
CA ARG A 139 -8.89 11.90 4.64
C ARG A 139 -9.70 13.18 4.63
N VAL A 140 -10.91 13.09 4.08
CA VAL A 140 -11.92 14.14 4.13
C VAL A 140 -13.21 13.51 4.62
N GLU A 141 -13.76 14.02 5.72
CA GLU A 141 -15.04 13.56 6.24
C GLU A 141 -16.17 13.90 5.27
N GLY A 142 -17.01 12.91 4.94
CA GLY A 142 -18.03 13.09 3.91
C GLY A 142 -17.53 13.10 2.46
N GLY A 143 -16.25 12.78 2.25
CA GLY A 143 -15.66 12.68 0.91
C GLY A 143 -16.34 11.63 0.03
N SER A 144 -16.23 11.78 -1.28
CA SER A 144 -16.87 10.90 -2.28
C SER A 144 -15.89 10.07 -3.11
N LYS A 145 -14.59 10.30 -2.93
CA LYS A 145 -13.53 9.67 -3.72
C LYS A 145 -12.67 8.75 -2.86
N THR A 146 -12.06 7.74 -3.46
CA THR A 146 -11.10 6.87 -2.78
C THR A 146 -9.91 7.64 -2.21
N SER A 147 -9.47 8.72 -2.87
CA SER A 147 -8.42 9.61 -2.38
C SER A 147 -8.79 10.39 -1.12
N GLU A 148 -10.04 10.36 -0.71
CA GLU A 148 -10.58 11.07 0.46
C GLU A 148 -10.98 10.09 1.60
N LEU A 149 -10.79 8.78 1.38
CA LEU A 149 -11.21 7.75 2.32
C LEU A 149 -10.30 7.65 3.54
N PHE A 150 -9.00 7.70 3.35
CA PHE A 150 -7.97 7.50 4.38
C PHE A 150 -6.79 8.43 4.16
N ASP A 151 -5.84 8.47 5.11
CA ASP A 151 -4.56 9.15 4.91
C ASP A 151 -3.53 8.15 4.35
N GLY A 152 -2.94 8.48 3.21
CA GLY A 152 -1.84 7.73 2.62
C GLY A 152 -0.51 8.05 3.29
N PHE A 153 0.51 7.23 3.05
CA PHE A 153 1.82 7.38 3.70
C PHE A 153 2.46 8.74 3.49
N ASP A 154 2.37 9.34 2.32
CA ASP A 154 2.92 10.68 2.06
C ASP A 154 2.15 11.77 2.81
N THR A 155 0.83 11.61 2.96
CA THR A 155 0.00 12.52 3.73
C THR A 155 0.30 12.40 5.22
N ILE A 156 0.52 11.18 5.72
CA ILE A 156 0.94 10.95 7.10
C ILE A 156 2.31 11.60 7.32
N ALA A 157 3.28 11.35 6.44
CA ALA A 157 4.61 11.98 6.52
C ALA A 157 4.52 13.52 6.55
N ALA A 158 3.68 14.11 5.69
CA ALA A 158 3.47 15.56 5.67
C ALA A 158 2.88 16.07 6.99
N LYS A 159 1.93 15.36 7.59
CA LYS A 159 1.35 15.71 8.90
C LYS A 159 2.38 15.62 10.03
N GLU A 160 3.19 14.55 10.02
CA GLU A 160 4.24 14.33 11.02
C GLU A 160 5.38 15.36 10.88
N ILE A 161 5.70 15.83 9.67
CA ILE A 161 6.63 16.94 9.45
C ILE A 161 6.06 18.23 10.00
N ALA A 162 4.78 18.52 9.74
CA ALA A 162 4.11 19.71 10.24
C ALA A 162 4.04 19.73 11.78
N SER A 163 3.87 18.58 12.43
CA SER A 163 3.89 18.42 13.89
C SER A 163 5.30 18.34 14.49
N LYS A 164 6.36 18.32 13.64
CA LYS A 164 7.77 18.16 14.03
C LYS A 164 8.13 16.82 14.69
N THR A 165 7.30 15.82 14.53
CA THR A 165 7.60 14.44 14.95
C THR A 165 8.48 13.72 13.93
N LEU A 166 8.44 14.17 12.65
CA LEU A 166 9.47 13.93 11.65
C LEU A 166 10.26 15.25 11.47
N SER A 167 11.55 15.24 11.80
CA SER A 167 12.41 16.40 11.69
C SER A 167 13.88 16.02 11.46
N THR A 168 14.65 16.93 10.92
CA THR A 168 16.10 16.78 10.76
C THR A 168 16.81 16.63 12.11
N ASP A 169 16.30 17.29 13.16
CA ASP A 169 16.85 17.22 14.52
C ASP A 169 16.71 15.83 15.11
N LEU A 170 15.59 15.14 14.86
CA LEU A 170 15.33 13.77 15.26
C LEU A 170 16.00 12.73 14.36
N LYS A 171 16.65 13.17 13.28
CA LYS A 171 17.33 12.30 12.29
C LYS A 171 16.41 11.25 11.64
N ASN A 172 15.12 11.53 11.55
CA ASN A 172 14.14 10.73 10.86
C ASN A 172 13.55 11.41 9.60
N LEU A 173 14.02 12.64 9.32
CA LEU A 173 13.74 13.39 8.10
C LEU A 173 15.06 13.84 7.44
N TYR A 174 15.16 13.66 6.14
CA TYR A 174 16.21 14.19 5.29
C TYR A 174 15.61 15.09 4.21
N VAL A 175 16.12 16.31 4.07
CA VAL A 175 15.71 17.24 3.02
C VAL A 175 16.79 17.24 1.96
N PHE A 176 16.43 16.98 0.71
CA PHE A 176 17.37 17.04 -0.40
C PHE A 176 17.70 18.49 -0.72
N ASP A 177 18.98 18.77 -0.97
CA ASP A 177 19.46 20.11 -1.29
C ASP A 177 19.19 20.51 -2.75
N SER A 178 19.00 19.52 -3.63
CA SER A 178 18.73 19.69 -5.06
C SER A 178 17.76 18.64 -5.56
N ALA A 179 17.16 18.89 -6.71
CA ALA A 179 16.35 17.90 -7.40
C ALA A 179 17.20 16.67 -7.76
N VAL A 180 16.62 15.50 -7.61
CA VAL A 180 17.26 14.22 -7.99
C VAL A 180 17.06 14.04 -9.49
N ASP A 181 18.15 14.03 -10.24
CA ASP A 181 18.15 13.89 -11.69
C ASP A 181 19.20 12.88 -12.17
N LYS A 182 19.25 12.65 -13.47
CA LYS A 182 20.15 11.70 -14.15
C LYS A 182 21.65 11.96 -13.99
N THR A 183 22.05 13.03 -13.29
CA THR A 183 23.46 13.43 -13.08
C THR A 183 23.91 13.30 -11.63
N ASN A 184 22.96 13.16 -10.68
CA ASN A 184 23.25 13.16 -9.26
C ASN A 184 22.52 12.08 -8.45
N ALA A 185 21.62 11.31 -9.09
CA ALA A 185 20.71 10.43 -8.38
C ALA A 185 21.42 9.36 -7.55
N VAL A 186 22.51 8.80 -8.05
CA VAL A 186 23.30 7.78 -7.34
C VAL A 186 23.89 8.34 -6.05
N ASP A 187 24.54 9.51 -6.15
CA ASP A 187 25.19 10.12 -4.99
C ASP A 187 24.17 10.71 -4.01
N ALA A 188 23.09 11.28 -4.51
CA ALA A 188 22.00 11.80 -3.68
C ALA A 188 21.34 10.68 -2.85
N LEU A 189 20.97 9.57 -3.47
CA LEU A 189 20.37 8.43 -2.76
C LEU A 189 21.36 7.71 -1.84
N LYS A 190 22.64 7.61 -2.19
CA LYS A 190 23.68 7.14 -1.28
C LYS A 190 23.82 8.02 -0.05
N THR A 191 23.82 9.32 -0.24
CA THR A 191 23.91 10.30 0.86
C THR A 191 22.68 10.19 1.75
N PHE A 192 21.49 10.12 1.17
CA PHE A 192 20.26 9.87 1.90
C PHE A 192 20.36 8.60 2.76
N TYR A 193 20.76 7.46 2.17
CA TYR A 193 20.91 6.20 2.89
C TYR A 193 21.94 6.28 4.01
N ARG A 194 23.05 6.98 3.80
CA ARG A 194 24.11 7.15 4.81
C ARG A 194 23.70 8.03 5.99
N ASN A 195 22.68 8.87 5.81
CA ASN A 195 22.08 9.67 6.89
C ASN A 195 21.10 8.86 7.76
N SER A 196 20.74 7.65 7.37
CA SER A 196 19.93 6.79 8.23
C SER A 196 20.76 6.24 9.41
N SER A 197 20.08 5.79 10.46
CA SER A 197 20.74 5.20 11.62
C SER A 197 21.48 3.90 11.25
N ASP A 198 22.54 3.58 11.98
CA ASP A 198 23.30 2.36 11.75
C ASP A 198 22.45 1.09 12.01
N VAL A 199 21.49 1.17 12.92
CA VAL A 199 20.51 0.10 13.19
C VAL A 199 19.68 -0.17 11.93
N LEU A 200 19.10 0.87 11.35
CA LEU A 200 18.29 0.74 10.13
C LEU A 200 19.12 0.24 8.94
N ARG A 201 20.40 0.68 8.83
CA ARG A 201 21.34 0.21 7.79
C ARG A 201 21.73 -1.25 7.95
N GLY A 202 21.68 -1.78 9.18
CA GLY A 202 21.95 -3.18 9.48
C GLY A 202 20.80 -4.12 9.10
N GLU A 203 19.59 -3.60 8.98
CA GLU A 203 18.40 -4.38 8.62
C GLU A 203 18.19 -4.45 7.09
N LYS A 204 17.36 -5.39 6.63
CA LYS A 204 16.89 -5.42 5.26
C LYS A 204 15.80 -4.38 5.08
N THR A 205 16.12 -3.33 4.35
CA THR A 205 15.24 -2.18 4.12
C THR A 205 14.76 -2.10 2.69
N ASN A 206 13.63 -1.45 2.51
CA ASN A 206 13.09 -1.05 1.22
C ASN A 206 13.13 0.49 1.13
N LEU A 207 13.50 0.98 -0.03
CA LEU A 207 13.43 2.40 -0.36
C LEU A 207 12.34 2.59 -1.41
N TRP A 208 11.17 3.07 -0.97
CA TRP A 208 10.04 3.35 -1.86
C TRP A 208 10.24 4.69 -2.55
N ILE A 209 10.37 4.64 -3.87
CA ILE A 209 10.63 5.79 -4.72
C ILE A 209 9.64 5.85 -5.88
N PRO A 210 9.35 7.03 -6.42
CA PRO A 210 8.62 7.15 -7.67
C PRO A 210 9.50 6.74 -8.86
N TYR A 211 8.86 6.39 -9.99
CA TYR A 211 9.59 5.91 -11.17
C TYR A 211 10.55 6.93 -11.78
N ASP A 212 10.22 8.22 -11.73
CA ASP A 212 11.10 9.29 -12.22
C ASP A 212 12.44 9.33 -11.48
N VAL A 213 12.43 9.14 -10.16
CA VAL A 213 13.66 9.02 -9.35
C VAL A 213 14.41 7.72 -9.65
N TYR A 214 13.68 6.63 -9.87
CA TYR A 214 14.28 5.36 -10.23
C TYR A 214 14.96 5.40 -11.60
N ASP A 215 14.29 5.97 -12.60
CA ASP A 215 14.84 6.12 -13.95
C ASP A 215 16.08 7.04 -13.93
N ALA A 216 16.01 8.14 -13.17
CA ALA A 216 17.16 9.02 -12.95
C ALA A 216 18.36 8.27 -12.32
N TYR A 217 18.09 7.39 -11.34
CA TYR A 217 19.13 6.56 -10.71
C TYR A 217 19.76 5.59 -11.71
N VAL A 218 18.95 4.94 -12.55
CA VAL A 218 19.46 4.00 -13.57
C VAL A 218 20.31 4.74 -14.60
N ASP A 219 19.86 5.89 -15.08
CA ASP A 219 20.58 6.70 -16.06
C ASP A 219 21.92 7.21 -15.51
N ASP A 220 21.94 7.73 -14.28
CA ASP A 220 23.14 8.21 -13.60
C ASP A 220 24.13 7.06 -13.36
N TYR A 221 23.63 5.92 -12.88
CA TYR A 221 24.48 4.74 -12.67
C TYR A 221 25.12 4.26 -13.98
N GLN A 222 24.36 4.21 -15.07
CA GLN A 222 24.88 3.81 -16.38
C GLN A 222 25.93 4.79 -16.90
N SER A 223 25.73 6.09 -16.68
CA SER A 223 26.68 7.12 -17.14
C SER A 223 27.98 7.09 -16.34
N THR A 224 27.92 6.80 -15.05
CA THR A 224 29.04 6.85 -14.12
C THR A 224 29.89 5.59 -14.15
N VAL A 225 29.26 4.40 -14.23
CA VAL A 225 29.95 3.09 -14.17
C VAL A 225 30.32 2.59 -15.55
N GLY A 226 29.81 3.21 -16.62
CA GLY A 226 30.01 2.74 -17.99
C GLY A 226 29.25 1.42 -18.20
N ALA A 227 28.03 1.51 -18.63
CA ALA A 227 27.07 0.42 -18.73
C ALA A 227 27.64 -0.90 -19.22
N THR A 228 27.59 -1.90 -18.40
CA THR A 228 27.54 -3.27 -18.85
C THR A 228 26.06 -3.70 -18.90
N PRO A 229 25.43 -3.71 -20.09
CA PRO A 229 24.01 -4.04 -20.20
C PRO A 229 23.69 -5.50 -19.85
N TYR A 230 24.66 -6.28 -19.43
CA TYR A 230 24.57 -7.71 -19.14
C TYR A 230 24.79 -8.07 -17.68
N ASN A 231 24.86 -7.10 -16.77
CA ASN A 231 24.95 -7.43 -15.35
C ASN A 231 23.56 -7.85 -14.87
N LYS A 232 23.29 -9.17 -14.82
CA LYS A 232 22.06 -9.74 -14.28
C LYS A 232 21.79 -9.35 -12.82
N GLU A 233 22.81 -8.90 -12.09
CA GLU A 233 22.67 -8.38 -10.74
C GLU A 233 22.10 -6.96 -10.72
N PHE A 234 22.14 -6.25 -11.83
CA PHE A 234 21.51 -4.94 -11.98
C PHE A 234 19.97 -5.02 -11.98
N GLU A 235 19.39 -6.15 -12.37
CA GLU A 235 17.95 -6.40 -12.22
C GLU A 235 17.52 -6.54 -10.76
N LYS A 236 18.45 -6.80 -9.85
CA LYS A 236 18.23 -6.75 -8.41
C LYS A 236 18.56 -5.36 -7.93
N THR A 237 17.62 -4.49 -7.99
CA THR A 237 17.64 -3.09 -7.66
C THR A 237 18.03 -2.79 -6.21
N PHE A 238 19.25 -3.10 -5.85
CA PHE A 238 19.84 -2.67 -4.59
C PHE A 238 20.48 -1.29 -4.76
N LEU A 239 20.32 -0.45 -3.77
CA LEU A 239 21.01 0.83 -3.73
C LEU A 239 22.52 0.59 -3.65
N GLU A 240 23.26 1.24 -4.54
CA GLU A 240 24.73 1.18 -4.54
C GLU A 240 25.30 1.67 -3.20
N GLY A 241 26.25 0.92 -2.66
CA GLY A 241 26.86 1.24 -1.35
C GLY A 241 26.04 0.83 -0.13
N SER A 242 24.92 0.12 -0.30
CA SER A 242 24.09 -0.41 0.80
C SER A 242 24.47 -1.83 1.25
N ASN A 243 25.49 -2.43 0.66
CA ASN A 243 25.86 -3.83 0.91
C ASN A 243 24.66 -4.81 0.70
N ASN A 244 23.83 -4.55 -0.31
CA ASN A 244 22.62 -5.31 -0.62
C ASN A 244 21.57 -5.34 0.52
N ASN A 245 21.62 -4.37 1.45
CA ASN A 245 20.63 -4.26 2.51
C ASN A 245 19.46 -3.36 2.14
N CYS A 246 19.63 -2.45 1.18
CA CYS A 246 18.58 -1.54 0.74
C CYS A 246 18.10 -1.90 -0.67
N THR A 247 16.85 -2.33 -0.78
CA THR A 247 16.19 -2.60 -2.07
C THR A 247 15.50 -1.34 -2.56
N LEU A 248 15.78 -0.92 -3.80
CA LEU A 248 15.01 0.13 -4.46
C LEU A 248 13.67 -0.44 -4.91
N VAL A 249 12.58 0.18 -4.51
CA VAL A 249 11.22 -0.23 -4.84
C VAL A 249 10.54 0.89 -5.61
N PRO A 250 10.62 0.87 -6.96
CA PRO A 250 9.90 1.84 -7.77
C PRO A 250 8.40 1.54 -7.71
N MET A 251 7.60 2.56 -7.39
CA MET A 251 6.17 2.43 -7.20
C MET A 251 5.41 3.24 -8.26
N SER A 252 4.59 2.54 -9.06
CA SER A 252 3.75 3.17 -10.11
C SER A 252 2.71 4.13 -9.53
N ASN A 253 2.24 3.86 -8.33
CA ASN A 253 1.24 4.64 -7.61
C ASN A 253 1.83 5.80 -6.80
N LYS A 254 3.15 6.06 -6.91
CA LYS A 254 3.87 7.13 -6.19
C LYS A 254 4.28 8.29 -7.11
N ALA A 255 3.76 8.35 -8.32
CA ALA A 255 4.09 9.39 -9.28
C ALA A 255 3.79 10.81 -8.73
N GLY A 256 4.75 11.73 -8.87
CA GLY A 256 4.65 13.11 -8.38
C GLY A 256 4.71 13.26 -6.85
N SER A 257 5.07 12.21 -6.13
CA SER A 257 5.31 12.30 -4.69
C SER A 257 6.54 13.16 -4.39
N LYS A 258 6.40 13.98 -3.35
CA LYS A 258 7.52 14.78 -2.81
C LYS A 258 8.31 14.05 -1.72
N TYR A 259 7.95 12.82 -1.43
CA TYR A 259 8.56 12.06 -0.35
C TYR A 259 9.04 10.70 -0.84
N ILE A 260 10.18 10.28 -0.33
CA ILE A 260 10.68 8.91 -0.44
C ILE A 260 10.82 8.34 0.97
N GLN A 261 10.60 7.04 1.15
CA GLN A 261 10.64 6.41 2.46
C GLN A 261 11.64 5.26 2.44
N LEU A 262 12.53 5.26 3.44
CA LEU A 262 13.44 4.16 3.76
C LEU A 262 12.96 3.50 5.05
N SER A 263 12.56 2.26 4.99
CA SER A 263 12.09 1.52 6.15
C SER A 263 12.13 0.01 5.92
N THR A 264 11.78 -0.75 6.94
CA THR A 264 11.54 -2.19 6.84
C THR A 264 10.11 -2.46 6.35
N GLN A 265 9.89 -3.64 5.77
CA GLN A 265 8.55 -4.07 5.35
C GLN A 265 7.56 -4.10 6.54
N SER A 266 8.02 -4.51 7.72
CA SER A 266 7.21 -4.62 8.93
C SER A 266 6.68 -3.28 9.42
N ASN A 267 7.39 -2.20 9.17
CA ASN A 267 7.04 -0.85 9.61
C ASN A 267 5.94 -0.18 8.77
N MET A 268 5.68 -0.69 7.57
CA MET A 268 4.67 -0.14 6.64
C MET A 268 3.39 -0.96 6.75
N LEU A 269 2.41 -0.47 7.51
CA LEU A 269 1.19 -1.20 7.82
C LEU A 269 0.03 -0.78 6.93
N ILE A 270 -0.68 -1.76 6.40
CA ILE A 270 -1.97 -1.58 5.74
C ILE A 270 -3.02 -2.34 6.54
N GLY A 271 -3.96 -1.60 7.14
CA GLY A 271 -5.07 -2.16 7.89
C GLY A 271 -6.29 -2.43 7.01
N VAL A 272 -6.85 -3.61 7.14
CA VAL A 272 -8.09 -4.01 6.48
C VAL A 272 -8.93 -4.86 7.43
N ASP A 273 -10.25 -4.81 7.30
CA ASP A 273 -11.13 -5.77 7.95
C ASP A 273 -11.62 -6.78 6.91
N GLN A 274 -11.21 -8.03 7.09
CA GLN A 274 -11.58 -9.14 6.22
C GLN A 274 -12.50 -10.15 6.90
N GLN A 275 -12.63 -10.08 8.22
CA GLN A 275 -13.16 -11.21 8.99
C GLN A 275 -14.64 -11.11 9.32
N SER A 276 -15.20 -9.93 9.28
CA SER A 276 -16.45 -9.80 9.94
C SER A 276 -17.49 -9.19 9.11
N ASP A 277 -18.31 -9.38 8.56
CA ASP A 277 -19.65 -8.94 8.22
C ASP A 277 -20.25 -9.62 6.99
N LEU A 278 -21.32 -10.21 7.30
CA LEU A 278 -22.20 -10.91 6.39
C LEU A 278 -22.79 -10.01 5.27
N GLU A 279 -22.58 -8.68 5.35
CA GLU A 279 -23.24 -7.71 4.49
C GLU A 279 -22.33 -6.84 3.62
N GLN A 280 -21.02 -7.15 3.58
CA GLN A 280 -20.05 -6.26 2.91
C GLN A 280 -20.12 -6.25 1.38
N ILE A 281 -20.69 -7.28 0.77
CA ILE A 281 -20.91 -7.33 -0.68
C ILE A 281 -22.33 -7.81 -0.94
N THR A 282 -23.14 -6.97 -1.53
CA THR A 282 -24.51 -7.32 -1.96
C THR A 282 -24.73 -6.95 -3.43
N VAL A 283 -25.59 -7.69 -4.09
CA VAL A 283 -26.08 -7.35 -5.41
C VAL A 283 -27.60 -7.36 -5.35
N GLU A 284 -28.21 -6.23 -5.64
CA GLU A 284 -29.63 -6.02 -5.54
C GLU A 284 -30.21 -5.51 -6.85
N LYS A 285 -31.51 -5.72 -7.06
CA LYS A 285 -32.22 -5.13 -8.19
C LYS A 285 -32.49 -3.66 -7.89
N HIS A 286 -32.01 -2.79 -8.76
CA HIS A 286 -32.24 -1.34 -8.64
C HIS A 286 -33.40 -0.86 -9.52
N ALA A 287 -33.45 -1.27 -10.78
CA ALA A 287 -34.45 -0.89 -11.73
C ALA A 287 -34.64 -2.00 -12.80
N ALA A 288 -35.58 -1.81 -13.74
CA ALA A 288 -35.71 -2.71 -14.86
C ALA A 288 -34.40 -2.83 -15.61
N PHE A 289 -33.86 -4.07 -15.73
CA PHE A 289 -32.58 -4.40 -16.39
C PHE A 289 -31.31 -3.81 -15.74
N THR A 290 -31.40 -3.30 -14.51
CA THR A 290 -30.27 -2.70 -13.80
C THR A 290 -30.11 -3.36 -12.43
N LEU A 291 -28.91 -3.87 -12.17
CA LEU A 291 -28.49 -4.37 -10.88
C LEU A 291 -27.59 -3.33 -10.20
N GLN A 292 -27.62 -3.33 -8.89
CA GLN A 292 -26.78 -2.49 -8.03
C GLN A 292 -25.81 -3.39 -7.25
N PHE A 293 -24.54 -3.16 -7.45
CA PHE A 293 -23.47 -3.75 -6.65
C PHE A 293 -23.14 -2.81 -5.50
N ILE A 294 -23.17 -3.32 -4.30
CA ILE A 294 -22.82 -2.60 -3.07
C ILE A 294 -21.69 -3.36 -2.42
N ALA A 295 -20.59 -2.67 -2.13
CA ALA A 295 -19.48 -3.22 -1.37
C ALA A 295 -19.03 -2.23 -0.31
N THR A 296 -18.72 -2.73 0.88
CA THR A 296 -18.13 -1.97 1.98
C THR A 296 -16.87 -2.65 2.48
N MET A 297 -15.85 -1.88 2.85
CA MET A 297 -14.63 -2.40 3.43
C MET A 297 -13.94 -1.35 4.28
N PHE A 298 -13.24 -1.79 5.31
CA PHE A 298 -12.34 -0.94 6.08
C PHE A 298 -10.96 -0.91 5.43
N PHE A 299 -10.38 0.29 5.35
CA PHE A 299 -9.04 0.47 4.81
C PHE A 299 -8.32 1.63 5.49
N GLY A 300 -7.03 1.46 5.74
CA GLY A 300 -6.18 2.49 6.30
C GLY A 300 -4.70 2.14 6.20
N CYS A 301 -3.85 3.14 6.33
CA CYS A 301 -2.39 3.00 6.29
C CYS A 301 -1.77 3.67 7.51
N GLN A 302 -0.66 3.12 8.01
CA GLN A 302 0.11 3.75 9.09
C GLN A 302 1.54 3.20 9.14
N TYR A 303 2.47 4.02 9.64
CA TYR A 303 3.78 3.55 10.10
C TYR A 303 3.65 2.95 11.49
N GLU A 304 4.26 1.78 11.74
CA GLU A 304 4.32 1.19 13.08
C GLU A 304 5.13 2.09 14.02
N SER A 305 6.28 2.57 13.53
CA SER A 305 7.16 3.50 14.24
C SER A 305 7.70 4.58 13.30
N ILE A 306 7.88 5.78 13.83
CA ILE A 306 8.59 6.89 13.14
C ILE A 306 9.97 7.18 13.74
N ASN A 307 10.45 6.28 14.61
CA ASN A 307 11.79 6.39 15.16
C ASN A 307 12.85 6.32 14.04
N LYS A 308 13.94 7.07 14.19
CA LYS A 308 15.11 7.06 13.27
C LYS A 308 15.66 5.66 13.00
N GLU A 309 15.46 4.71 13.92
CA GLU A 309 15.92 3.34 13.79
C GLU A 309 15.00 2.47 12.91
N LYS A 310 13.79 2.95 12.62
CA LYS A 310 12.78 2.24 11.83
C LYS A 310 12.36 2.95 10.56
N LEU A 311 12.48 4.28 10.52
CA LEU A 311 12.02 5.09 9.40
C LEU A 311 12.96 6.27 9.13
N LEU A 312 13.29 6.48 7.87
CA LEU A 312 13.85 7.74 7.38
C LEU A 312 13.01 8.20 6.18
N VAL A 313 12.46 9.40 6.28
CA VAL A 313 11.73 10.06 5.19
C VAL A 313 12.64 11.04 4.48
N GLY A 314 12.72 10.97 3.16
CA GLY A 314 13.39 11.95 2.31
C GLY A 314 12.36 12.90 1.69
N GLN A 315 12.56 14.20 1.83
CA GLN A 315 11.76 15.22 1.18
C GLN A 315 12.47 15.70 -0.08
N LEU A 316 11.89 15.43 -1.23
CA LEU A 316 12.35 15.89 -2.54
C LEU A 316 11.96 17.37 -2.77
N ILE A 317 12.74 18.06 -3.57
CA ILE A 317 12.49 19.45 -3.97
C ILE A 317 11.62 19.49 -5.22
#